data_b05a28fc877a40dfaf49715ec5995bd4
#
_entry.id   b05a28fc877a40dfaf49715ec5995bd4
#
_cell.length_a   1.000
_cell.length_b   1.000
_cell.length_c   1.000
_cell.angle_alpha   90.00
_cell.angle_beta   90.00
_cell.angle_gamma   90.00
#
_symmetry.space_group_name_H-M   'P 1'
#
loop_
_entity.id
_entity.type
_entity.pdbx_description
1 polymer ?
#
loop_
_entity_poly.entity_id
_entity_poly.type
_entity_poly.pdbx_seq_one_letter_code
_entity_poly.pdbx_strand_id
1 'polypeptide(L)'
;NVGKSTLLSVVSRAQPKIANYHFTTLFPNLGVVYVEEGVSFVMADIPGIIEGAADGAGLGHDFLRHVDRCRLLIHVVDVSGSEGRDPVEDFEAINAELKQYSPELAGRKMIVAANKVDIMEDPALLDRLRAHVESQGMELFEISAAAHQGTRELVKRAAQELQQLPPVVVYEPTYVERPPEVDTNGSVSIEKFDDTWVVEAPWLQQLIASVNFGDFESRNWFDQ
;
A
#
# COMPACT_ATOMS: atom_id res chain seq x y z
N ASN A 1 8.06 16.32 0.09
CA ASN A 1 9.05 15.60 -0.76
C ASN A 1 10.19 14.97 0.06
N VAL A 2 9.85 14.20 1.10
CA VAL A 2 10.84 13.59 2.03
C VAL A 2 11.64 12.42 1.41
N GLY A 3 11.32 11.98 0.18
CA GLY A 3 12.08 10.94 -0.55
C GLY A 3 11.56 9.52 -0.38
N LYS A 4 10.30 9.28 -0.01
CA LYS A 4 9.69 7.95 0.11
C LYS A 4 9.82 7.09 -1.16
N SER A 5 9.37 7.63 -2.29
CA SER A 5 9.42 6.93 -3.58
C SER A 5 10.86 6.69 -4.05
N THR A 6 11.78 7.62 -3.73
CA THR A 6 13.21 7.44 -3.98
C THR A 6 13.76 6.27 -3.15
N LEU A 7 13.46 6.22 -1.86
CA LEU A 7 13.86 5.11 -1.00
C LEU A 7 13.34 3.78 -1.55
N LEU A 8 12.05 3.71 -1.89
CA LEU A 8 11.47 2.49 -2.45
C LEU A 8 12.19 2.05 -3.73
N SER A 9 12.47 2.98 -4.65
CA SER A 9 13.16 2.66 -5.92
C SER A 9 14.59 2.16 -5.72
N VAL A 10 15.28 2.68 -4.70
CA VAL A 10 16.68 2.31 -4.39
C VAL A 10 16.78 0.93 -3.74
N VAL A 11 15.85 0.60 -2.84
CA VAL A 11 15.91 -0.68 -2.10
C VAL A 11 15.20 -1.82 -2.81
N SER A 12 14.40 -1.54 -3.83
CA SER A 12 13.70 -2.56 -4.62
C SER A 12 14.60 -3.21 -5.65
N ARG A 13 14.52 -4.55 -5.78
CA ARG A 13 15.30 -5.32 -6.76
C ARG A 13 14.87 -5.09 -8.21
N ALA A 14 13.62 -4.68 -8.43
CA ALA A 14 13.06 -4.32 -9.72
C ALA A 14 12.36 -2.97 -9.58
N GLN A 15 12.11 -2.30 -10.70
CA GLN A 15 11.33 -1.06 -10.66
C GLN A 15 10.00 -1.29 -9.94
N PRO A 16 9.66 -0.44 -8.95
CA PRO A 16 8.38 -0.53 -8.26
C PRO A 16 7.23 -0.51 -9.25
N LYS A 17 6.25 -1.37 -9.04
CA LYS A 17 5.06 -1.44 -9.87
C LYS A 17 3.92 -0.73 -9.17
N ILE A 18 3.20 0.08 -9.92
CA ILE A 18 1.91 0.62 -9.47
C ILE A 18 0.95 -0.57 -9.40
N ALA A 19 0.42 -0.82 -8.23
CA ALA A 19 -0.60 -1.85 -8.06
C ALA A 19 -1.95 -1.28 -8.52
N ASN A 20 -2.40 -1.66 -9.71
CA ASN A 20 -3.71 -1.28 -10.22
C ASN A 20 -4.79 -2.08 -9.50
N TYR A 21 -5.39 -1.49 -8.50
CA TYR A 21 -6.60 -2.01 -7.86
C TYR A 21 -7.80 -1.26 -8.45
N HIS A 22 -8.74 -1.97 -9.06
CA HIS A 22 -9.85 -1.43 -9.85
C HIS A 22 -10.81 -0.49 -9.09
N PHE A 23 -10.61 -0.32 -7.79
CA PHE A 23 -11.52 0.42 -6.90
C PHE A 23 -10.83 1.50 -6.05
N THR A 24 -9.56 1.85 -6.29
CA THR A 24 -8.88 2.91 -5.54
C THR A 24 -8.42 4.03 -6.44
N THR A 25 -8.62 5.28 -6.01
CA THR A 25 -8.10 6.48 -6.68
C THR A 25 -6.63 6.75 -6.37
N LEU A 26 -6.08 6.10 -5.32
CA LEU A 26 -4.69 6.19 -4.91
C LEU A 26 -4.06 4.81 -4.97
N PHE A 27 -3.08 4.66 -5.85
CA PHE A 27 -2.38 3.40 -6.08
C PHE A 27 -1.04 3.41 -5.32
N PRO A 28 -0.82 2.47 -4.38
CA PRO A 28 0.49 2.34 -3.75
C PRO A 28 1.51 1.83 -4.76
N ASN A 29 2.72 2.38 -4.72
CA ASN A 29 3.84 1.80 -5.42
C ASN A 29 4.40 0.67 -4.57
N LEU A 30 4.47 -0.54 -5.13
CA LEU A 30 4.97 -1.72 -4.44
C LEU A 30 6.35 -2.11 -4.98
N GLY A 31 7.29 -2.39 -4.08
CA GLY A 31 8.61 -2.91 -4.42
C GLY A 31 8.95 -4.14 -3.60
N VAL A 32 9.60 -5.12 -4.23
CA VAL A 32 10.16 -6.28 -3.53
C VAL A 32 11.58 -5.93 -3.09
N VAL A 33 11.79 -5.88 -1.78
CA VAL A 33 13.08 -5.62 -1.15
C VAL A 33 13.76 -6.96 -0.87
N TYR A 34 14.93 -7.15 -1.47
CA TYR A 34 15.78 -8.31 -1.23
C TYR A 34 16.88 -7.93 -0.23
N VAL A 35 16.95 -8.62 0.88
CA VAL A 35 17.95 -8.36 1.92
C VAL A 35 19.13 -9.31 1.79
N GLU A 36 18.87 -10.62 1.80
CA GLU A 36 19.85 -11.69 1.63
C GLU A 36 19.16 -12.97 1.15
N GLU A 37 19.90 -14.05 0.93
CA GLU A 37 19.34 -15.31 0.45
C GLU A 37 18.24 -15.83 1.39
N GLY A 38 17.05 -16.06 0.82
CA GLY A 38 15.86 -16.49 1.57
C GLY A 38 15.15 -15.39 2.35
N VAL A 39 15.67 -14.14 2.36
CA VAL A 39 15.08 -13.02 3.10
C VAL A 39 14.67 -11.89 2.16
N SER A 40 13.38 -11.74 1.96
CA SER A 40 12.77 -10.64 1.19
C SER A 40 11.43 -10.24 1.79
N PHE A 41 11.00 -9.02 1.50
CA PHE A 41 9.68 -8.53 1.89
C PHE A 41 9.16 -7.51 0.87
N VAL A 42 7.86 -7.23 0.93
CA VAL A 42 7.23 -6.21 0.09
C VAL A 42 7.18 -4.90 0.86
N MET A 43 7.66 -3.83 0.24
CA MET A 43 7.55 -2.46 0.75
C MET A 43 6.57 -1.69 -0.13
N ALA A 44 5.69 -0.92 0.51
CA ALA A 44 4.74 -0.05 -0.16
C ALA A 44 5.09 1.42 0.10
N ASP A 45 5.17 2.23 -0.96
CA ASP A 45 5.12 3.68 -0.85
C ASP A 45 3.65 4.10 -0.84
N ILE A 46 3.24 4.66 0.27
CA ILE A 46 1.87 5.07 0.51
C ILE A 46 1.79 6.59 0.31
N PRO A 47 1.40 7.08 -0.88
CA PRO A 47 1.24 8.51 -1.13
C PRO A 47 0.00 9.04 -0.41
N GLY A 48 0.03 10.32 0.01
CA GLY A 48 -1.17 11.06 0.37
C GLY A 48 -1.75 10.84 1.78
N ILE A 49 -1.02 10.16 2.71
CA ILE A 49 -1.42 10.24 4.13
C ILE A 49 -1.27 11.69 4.64
N ILE A 50 -0.40 12.49 4.02
CA ILE A 50 0.14 13.75 4.54
C ILE A 50 -0.49 15.00 3.92
N GLU A 51 -1.21 14.92 2.80
CA GLU A 51 -1.76 16.10 2.13
C GLU A 51 -3.27 15.93 1.89
N GLY A 52 -4.09 16.32 2.89
CA GLY A 52 -5.53 16.50 2.71
C GLY A 52 -6.43 15.35 3.16
N ALA A 53 -5.94 14.36 3.91
CA ALA A 53 -6.80 13.32 4.49
C ALA A 53 -7.81 13.92 5.50
N ALA A 54 -7.47 15.05 6.12
CA ALA A 54 -8.34 15.78 7.05
C ALA A 54 -9.48 16.56 6.37
N ASP A 55 -9.38 16.84 5.06
CA ASP A 55 -10.36 17.66 4.33
C ASP A 55 -11.54 16.85 3.74
N GLY A 56 -11.75 15.61 4.18
CA GLY A 56 -12.96 14.84 3.84
C GLY A 56 -13.05 14.32 2.41
N ALA A 57 -12.04 14.48 1.58
CA ALA A 57 -11.91 13.76 0.31
C ALA A 57 -11.45 12.35 0.64
N GLY A 58 -12.41 11.50 1.08
CA GLY A 58 -12.16 10.18 1.64
C GLY A 58 -11.15 9.38 0.82
N LEU A 59 -9.99 9.13 1.40
CA LEU A 59 -9.17 8.00 1.05
C LEU A 59 -10.07 6.78 1.25
N GLY A 60 -10.56 6.20 0.16
CA GLY A 60 -11.61 5.20 0.21
C GLY A 60 -11.25 4.02 1.14
N HIS A 61 -12.25 3.37 1.70
CA HIS A 61 -12.13 2.16 2.52
C HIS A 61 -11.18 1.10 1.93
N ASP A 62 -10.97 1.12 0.64
CA ASP A 62 -10.11 0.17 -0.07
C ASP A 62 -8.62 0.47 0.06
N PHE A 63 -8.23 1.74 0.18
CA PHE A 63 -6.86 2.15 0.52
C PHE A 63 -6.48 1.65 1.92
N LEU A 64 -7.42 1.71 2.87
CA LEU A 64 -7.27 1.19 4.23
C LEU A 64 -6.92 -0.29 4.26
N ARG A 65 -7.54 -1.11 3.42
CA ARG A 65 -7.28 -2.55 3.35
C ARG A 65 -5.84 -2.87 2.97
N HIS A 66 -5.17 -2.00 2.21
CA HIS A 66 -3.76 -2.21 1.86
C HIS A 66 -2.83 -1.79 2.98
N VAL A 67 -3.14 -0.69 3.64
CA VAL A 67 -2.41 -0.20 4.80
C VAL A 67 -2.57 -1.15 5.99
N ASP A 68 -3.73 -1.77 6.15
CA ASP A 68 -4.01 -2.77 7.18
C ASP A 68 -3.15 -4.04 7.06
N ARG A 69 -2.56 -4.28 5.90
CA ARG A 69 -1.59 -5.37 5.70
C ARG A 69 -0.17 -5.02 6.09
N CYS A 70 0.13 -3.74 6.34
CA CYS A 70 1.46 -3.33 6.78
C CYS A 70 1.68 -3.76 8.22
N ARG A 71 2.70 -4.55 8.47
CA ARG A 71 3.07 -5.04 9.81
C ARG A 71 4.06 -4.12 10.51
N LEU A 72 4.83 -3.37 9.72
CA LEU A 72 5.87 -2.46 10.15
C LEU A 72 5.75 -1.17 9.35
N LEU A 73 5.95 -0.03 9.99
CA LEU A 73 5.99 1.27 9.36
C LEU A 73 7.42 1.79 9.30
N ILE A 74 7.80 2.41 8.19
CA ILE A 74 9.02 3.20 8.06
C ILE A 74 8.62 4.65 7.86
N HIS A 75 8.82 5.47 8.89
CA HIS A 75 8.54 6.90 8.84
C HIS A 75 9.78 7.64 8.29
N VAL A 76 9.66 8.17 7.08
CA VAL A 76 10.75 8.90 6.43
C VAL A 76 10.63 10.38 6.73
N VAL A 77 11.65 10.97 7.34
CA VAL A 77 11.71 12.39 7.71
C VAL A 77 12.85 13.05 6.96
N ASP A 78 12.61 14.23 6.38
CA ASP A 78 13.65 15.05 5.74
C ASP A 78 14.42 15.84 6.78
N VAL A 79 15.73 15.61 6.89
CA VAL A 79 16.61 16.33 7.83
C VAL A 79 17.53 17.32 7.14
N SER A 80 17.33 17.55 5.84
CA SER A 80 18.20 18.47 5.08
C SER A 80 18.07 19.93 5.50
N GLY A 81 16.92 20.33 6.04
CA GLY A 81 16.63 21.74 6.30
C GLY A 81 16.30 22.55 5.04
N SER A 82 16.39 21.95 3.84
CA SER A 82 16.28 22.64 2.55
C SER A 82 14.93 23.33 2.31
N GLU A 83 13.86 22.86 2.96
CA GLU A 83 12.52 23.47 2.87
C GLU A 83 12.20 24.40 4.06
N GLY A 84 13.16 24.65 4.95
CA GLY A 84 12.98 25.48 6.15
C GLY A 84 12.02 24.88 7.19
N ARG A 85 11.75 23.58 7.12
CA ARG A 85 10.86 22.85 8.02
C ARG A 85 11.65 22.21 9.15
N ASP A 86 11.03 22.11 10.32
CA ASP A 86 11.62 21.43 11.48
C ASP A 86 11.30 19.93 11.41
N PRO A 87 12.32 19.06 11.41
CA PRO A 87 12.11 17.61 11.32
C PRO A 87 11.28 17.02 12.47
N VAL A 88 11.36 17.61 13.69
CA VAL A 88 10.59 17.15 14.84
C VAL A 88 9.12 17.52 14.67
N GLU A 89 8.84 18.76 14.20
CA GLU A 89 7.47 19.20 13.93
C GLU A 89 6.84 18.35 12.81
N ASP A 90 7.58 18.06 11.74
CA ASP A 90 7.14 17.21 10.65
C ASP A 90 6.84 15.78 11.12
N PHE A 91 7.71 15.21 11.97
CA PHE A 91 7.54 13.91 12.56
C PHE A 91 6.25 13.82 13.39
N GLU A 92 6.01 14.79 14.27
CA GLU A 92 4.82 14.85 15.12
C GLU A 92 3.55 15.10 14.31
N ALA A 93 3.60 15.97 13.31
CA ALA A 93 2.44 16.24 12.45
C ALA A 93 1.95 14.98 11.73
N ILE A 94 2.89 14.21 11.16
CA ILE A 94 2.57 12.95 10.48
C ILE A 94 2.05 11.89 11.44
N ASN A 95 2.63 11.79 12.64
CA ASN A 95 2.15 10.83 13.65
C ASN A 95 0.75 11.19 14.16
N ALA A 96 0.45 12.48 14.31
CA ALA A 96 -0.87 12.96 14.69
C ALA A 96 -1.90 12.65 13.59
N GLU A 97 -1.55 12.89 12.32
CA GLU A 97 -2.40 12.58 11.16
C GLU A 97 -2.64 11.07 11.06
N LEU A 98 -1.59 10.25 11.19
CA LEU A 98 -1.69 8.80 11.19
C LEU A 98 -2.62 8.28 12.29
N LYS A 99 -2.53 8.87 13.50
CA LYS A 99 -3.38 8.52 14.63
C LYS A 99 -4.84 8.93 14.42
N GLN A 100 -5.06 10.09 13.81
CA GLN A 100 -6.40 10.55 13.46
C GLN A 100 -7.02 9.66 12.38
N TYR A 101 -6.21 9.20 11.44
CA TYR A 101 -6.62 8.35 10.34
C TYR A 101 -6.94 6.92 10.80
N SER A 102 -6.02 6.26 11.51
CA SER A 102 -6.17 4.91 12.06
C SER A 102 -5.35 4.75 13.34
N PRO A 103 -6.01 4.75 14.52
CA PRO A 103 -5.33 4.47 15.78
C PRO A 103 -4.62 3.11 15.80
N GLU A 104 -5.17 2.11 15.11
CA GLU A 104 -4.58 0.78 15.00
C GLU A 104 -3.26 0.83 14.22
N LEU A 105 -3.24 1.54 13.10
CA LEU A 105 -2.04 1.73 12.28
C LEU A 105 -0.97 2.53 13.05
N ALA A 106 -1.37 3.60 13.74
CA ALA A 106 -0.46 4.39 14.56
C ALA A 106 0.14 3.60 15.75
N GLY A 107 -0.53 2.54 16.19
CA GLY A 107 -0.02 1.63 17.24
C GLY A 107 0.94 0.56 16.74
N ARG A 108 1.20 0.47 15.45
CA ARG A 108 2.12 -0.53 14.88
C ARG A 108 3.58 -0.16 15.15
N LYS A 109 4.45 -1.17 15.12
CA LYS A 109 5.89 -0.96 15.22
C LYS A 109 6.35 -0.01 14.12
N MET A 110 7.14 1.00 14.50
CA MET A 110 7.67 2.01 13.60
C MET A 110 9.18 2.10 13.72
N ILE A 111 9.85 2.31 12.58
CA ILE A 111 11.26 2.66 12.45
C ILE A 111 11.31 4.03 11.78
N VAL A 112 12.16 4.93 12.27
CA VAL A 112 12.31 6.28 11.69
C VAL A 112 13.54 6.31 10.80
N ALA A 113 13.38 6.84 9.59
CA ALA A 113 14.46 7.06 8.63
C ALA A 113 14.67 8.57 8.43
N ALA A 114 15.72 9.11 9.03
CA ALA A 114 16.18 10.48 8.81
C ALA A 114 16.88 10.53 7.44
N ASN A 115 16.18 11.03 6.43
CA ASN A 115 16.64 11.02 5.05
C ASN A 115 17.25 12.35 4.62
N LYS A 116 18.07 12.30 3.58
CA LYS A 116 18.81 13.41 2.98
C LYS A 116 19.96 13.93 3.86
N VAL A 117 20.61 13.03 4.61
CA VAL A 117 21.78 13.39 5.44
C VAL A 117 22.96 13.89 4.59
N ASP A 118 23.01 13.52 3.31
CA ASP A 118 24.05 13.93 2.34
C ASP A 118 24.02 15.42 1.99
N ILE A 119 22.88 16.08 2.17
CA ILE A 119 22.68 17.50 1.90
C ILE A 119 22.21 18.27 3.14
N MET A 120 22.40 17.71 4.31
CA MET A 120 22.01 18.33 5.57
C MET A 120 22.88 19.55 5.87
N GLU A 121 22.24 20.70 6.11
CA GLU A 121 22.93 21.96 6.39
C GLU A 121 23.26 22.14 7.88
N ASP A 122 22.35 21.70 8.76
CA ASP A 122 22.50 21.82 10.22
C ASP A 122 22.39 20.47 10.93
N PRO A 123 23.50 19.90 11.44
CA PRO A 123 23.49 18.65 12.20
C PRO A 123 22.61 18.68 13.46
N ALA A 124 22.39 19.86 14.05
CA ALA A 124 21.55 19.98 15.25
C ALA A 124 20.10 19.57 15.00
N LEU A 125 19.61 19.68 13.77
CA LEU A 125 18.27 19.20 13.39
C LEU A 125 18.16 17.68 13.53
N LEU A 126 19.17 16.95 13.10
CA LEU A 126 19.23 15.49 13.23
C LEU A 126 19.37 15.07 14.70
N ASP A 127 20.22 15.73 15.46
CA ASP A 127 20.43 15.41 16.88
C ASP A 127 19.15 15.61 17.69
N ARG A 128 18.39 16.68 17.40
CA ARG A 128 17.10 16.95 18.03
C ARG A 128 16.06 15.89 17.65
N LEU A 129 15.95 15.54 16.37
CA LEU A 129 15.06 14.49 15.91
C LEU A 129 15.43 13.15 16.55
N ARG A 130 16.70 12.80 16.61
CA ARG A 130 17.20 11.59 17.26
C ARG A 130 16.78 11.51 18.73
N ALA A 131 17.11 12.54 19.50
CA ALA A 131 16.76 12.58 20.92
C ALA A 131 15.25 12.45 21.15
N HIS A 132 14.44 13.09 20.27
CA HIS A 132 13.00 13.03 20.34
C HIS A 132 12.46 11.62 20.04
N VAL A 133 12.89 11.00 18.94
CA VAL A 133 12.49 9.65 18.51
C VAL A 133 12.90 8.59 19.53
N GLU A 134 14.13 8.64 20.05
CA GLU A 134 14.64 7.73 21.06
C GLU A 134 13.90 7.88 22.39
N SER A 135 13.49 9.09 22.77
CA SER A 135 12.68 9.33 23.96
C SER A 135 11.30 8.63 23.91
N GLN A 136 10.80 8.38 22.70
CA GLN A 136 9.56 7.64 22.45
C GLN A 136 9.80 6.12 22.29
N GLY A 137 11.05 5.63 22.48
CA GLY A 137 11.42 4.23 22.38
C GLY A 137 11.48 3.69 20.94
N MET A 138 11.58 4.57 19.95
CA MET A 138 11.73 4.20 18.54
C MET A 138 13.19 4.24 18.10
N GLU A 139 13.51 3.47 17.03
CA GLU A 139 14.83 3.46 16.43
C GLU A 139 14.90 4.45 15.26
N LEU A 140 16.02 5.19 15.16
CA LEU A 140 16.27 6.12 14.07
C LEU A 140 17.49 5.66 13.26
N PHE A 141 17.34 5.67 11.93
CA PHE A 141 18.39 5.39 10.96
C PHE A 141 18.69 6.63 10.12
N GLU A 142 19.95 6.98 10.04
CA GLU A 142 20.44 8.03 9.14
C GLU A 142 20.60 7.47 7.75
N ILE A 143 19.92 8.05 6.76
CA ILE A 143 20.01 7.60 5.39
C ILE A 143 20.14 8.75 4.40
N SER A 144 20.74 8.45 3.26
CA SER A 144 20.50 9.19 2.02
C SER A 144 20.01 8.20 0.98
N ALA A 145 18.73 8.27 0.66
CA ALA A 145 18.17 7.43 -0.39
C ALA A 145 18.83 7.73 -1.74
N ALA A 146 19.09 9.02 -2.05
CA ALA A 146 19.70 9.43 -3.30
C ALA A 146 21.16 8.98 -3.42
N ALA A 147 21.94 9.02 -2.33
CA ALA A 147 23.32 8.57 -2.29
C ALA A 147 23.50 7.09 -1.93
N HIS A 148 22.41 6.34 -1.75
CA HIS A 148 22.42 4.91 -1.34
C HIS A 148 23.14 4.66 0.01
N GLN A 149 23.16 5.67 0.88
CA GLN A 149 23.81 5.59 2.18
C GLN A 149 22.84 5.14 3.26
N GLY A 150 23.23 4.22 4.16
CA GLY A 150 22.43 3.76 5.32
C GLY A 150 21.18 2.95 4.96
N THR A 151 20.83 2.85 3.67
CA THR A 151 19.61 2.17 3.22
C THR A 151 19.67 0.65 3.45
N ARG A 152 20.84 0.05 3.36
CA ARG A 152 21.03 -1.39 3.58
C ARG A 152 20.80 -1.78 5.04
N GLU A 153 21.30 -0.99 5.96
CA GLU A 153 21.13 -1.16 7.40
C GLU A 153 19.65 -1.04 7.79
N LEU A 154 18.97 -0.02 7.24
CA LEU A 154 17.53 0.18 7.43
C LEU A 154 16.72 -1.04 6.99
N VAL A 155 16.92 -1.53 5.75
CA VAL A 155 16.13 -2.67 5.24
C VAL A 155 16.46 -3.96 5.95
N LYS A 156 17.71 -4.16 6.39
CA LYS A 156 18.11 -5.31 7.21
C LYS A 156 17.41 -5.29 8.55
N ARG A 157 17.36 -4.14 9.21
CA ARG A 157 16.64 -3.98 10.47
C ARG A 157 15.13 -4.20 10.30
N ALA A 158 14.55 -3.65 9.25
CA ALA A 158 13.14 -3.87 8.93
C ALA A 158 12.80 -5.36 8.72
N ALA A 159 13.67 -6.10 8.03
CA ALA A 159 13.51 -7.55 7.87
C ALA A 159 13.58 -8.31 9.21
N GLN A 160 14.51 -7.95 10.10
CA GLN A 160 14.61 -8.54 11.44
C GLN A 160 13.37 -8.29 12.28
N GLU A 161 12.82 -7.06 12.25
CA GLU A 161 11.56 -6.74 12.94
C GLU A 161 10.40 -7.56 12.37
N LEU A 162 10.30 -7.63 11.04
CA LEU A 162 9.22 -8.39 10.38
C LEU A 162 9.25 -9.89 10.73
N GLN A 163 10.42 -10.47 11.00
CA GLN A 163 10.52 -11.87 11.45
C GLN A 163 9.96 -12.08 12.86
N GLN A 164 10.03 -11.06 13.73
CA GLN A 164 9.55 -11.11 15.10
C GLN A 164 8.08 -10.77 15.25
N LEU A 165 7.53 -9.99 14.30
CA LEU A 165 6.13 -9.58 14.32
C LEU A 165 5.21 -10.76 13.91
N PRO A 166 4.00 -10.86 14.50
CA PRO A 166 3.03 -11.88 14.12
C PRO A 166 2.67 -11.74 12.63
N PRO A 167 2.32 -12.84 11.95
CA PRO A 167 1.83 -12.78 10.58
C PRO A 167 0.57 -11.92 10.49
N VAL A 168 0.33 -11.34 9.32
CA VAL A 168 -0.94 -10.62 9.06
C VAL A 168 -2.09 -11.61 9.18
N VAL A 169 -3.08 -11.29 10.01
CA VAL A 169 -4.35 -12.02 10.00
C VAL A 169 -5.08 -11.61 8.72
N VAL A 170 -5.03 -12.47 7.72
CA VAL A 170 -5.86 -12.28 6.52
C VAL A 170 -7.27 -12.66 6.91
N TYR A 171 -8.14 -11.69 7.06
CA TYR A 171 -9.57 -11.96 7.13
C TYR A 171 -9.97 -12.42 5.73
N GLU A 172 -10.22 -13.71 5.57
CA GLU A 172 -10.92 -14.18 4.38
C GLU A 172 -12.31 -13.52 4.39
N PRO A 173 -12.73 -12.92 3.27
CA PRO A 173 -14.05 -12.32 3.22
C PRO A 173 -15.06 -13.42 3.54
N THR A 174 -15.82 -13.23 4.61
CA THR A 174 -16.89 -14.16 5.05
C THR A 174 -18.05 -14.15 4.05
N TYR A 175 -18.05 -13.20 3.14
CA TYR A 175 -19.02 -13.09 2.05
C TYR A 175 -18.33 -13.45 0.73
N VAL A 176 -18.52 -14.71 0.34
CA VAL A 176 -18.39 -15.10 -1.05
C VAL A 176 -19.70 -14.66 -1.69
N GLU A 177 -19.66 -13.62 -2.55
CA GLU A 177 -20.78 -13.41 -3.46
C GLU A 177 -21.00 -14.73 -4.20
N ARG A 178 -22.01 -15.47 -3.73
CA ARG A 178 -22.48 -16.58 -4.56
C ARG A 178 -23.07 -15.92 -5.80
N PRO A 179 -22.62 -16.33 -7.00
CA PRO A 179 -23.31 -15.91 -8.20
C PRO A 179 -24.81 -16.17 -7.97
N PRO A 180 -25.70 -15.28 -8.41
CA PRO A 180 -27.13 -15.47 -8.26
C PRO A 180 -27.44 -16.88 -8.73
N GLU A 181 -28.11 -17.70 -7.88
CA GLU A 181 -28.60 -19.01 -8.29
C GLU A 181 -29.58 -18.76 -9.44
N VAL A 182 -29.08 -18.91 -10.65
CA VAL A 182 -29.90 -18.79 -11.85
C VAL A 182 -30.66 -20.10 -11.96
N ASP A 183 -31.97 -20.04 -11.80
CA ASP A 183 -32.82 -21.21 -12.04
C ASP A 183 -32.73 -21.61 -13.53
N THR A 184 -31.87 -22.60 -13.80
CA THR A 184 -31.64 -23.13 -15.15
C THR A 184 -32.71 -24.11 -15.62
N ASN A 185 -33.74 -24.35 -14.81
CA ASN A 185 -34.82 -25.29 -15.14
C ASN A 185 -35.85 -24.75 -16.15
N GLY A 186 -35.63 -23.51 -16.65
CA GLY A 186 -36.50 -22.94 -17.69
C GLY A 186 -36.31 -23.60 -19.06
N SER A 187 -37.35 -23.53 -19.89
CA SER A 187 -37.31 -24.03 -21.29
C SER A 187 -36.28 -23.25 -22.11
N VAL A 188 -35.39 -23.98 -22.78
CA VAL A 188 -34.44 -23.42 -23.74
C VAL A 188 -34.98 -23.68 -25.15
N SER A 189 -35.16 -22.61 -25.95
CA SER A 189 -35.41 -22.73 -27.39
C SER A 189 -34.13 -22.47 -28.18
N ILE A 190 -33.86 -23.33 -29.15
CA ILE A 190 -32.68 -23.17 -30.02
C ILE A 190 -33.20 -23.20 -31.47
N GLU A 191 -33.01 -22.11 -32.18
CA GLU A 191 -33.39 -21.99 -33.59
C GLU A 191 -32.16 -21.69 -34.44
N LYS A 192 -32.11 -22.29 -35.63
CA LYS A 192 -31.04 -22.01 -36.59
C LYS A 192 -31.56 -21.22 -37.76
N PHE A 193 -30.97 -20.03 -37.98
CA PHE A 193 -31.23 -19.18 -39.13
C PHE A 193 -29.92 -19.06 -39.94
N ASP A 194 -29.89 -19.66 -41.10
CA ASP A 194 -28.71 -19.75 -41.94
C ASP A 194 -27.48 -20.30 -41.15
N ASP A 195 -26.45 -19.49 -40.95
CA ASP A 195 -25.24 -19.86 -40.20
C ASP A 195 -25.25 -19.34 -38.74
N THR A 196 -26.36 -18.80 -38.28
CA THR A 196 -26.50 -18.24 -36.93
C THR A 196 -27.44 -19.11 -36.09
N TRP A 197 -27.01 -19.39 -34.84
CA TRP A 197 -27.84 -20.07 -33.85
C TRP A 197 -28.41 -19.03 -32.89
N VAL A 198 -29.71 -19.00 -32.71
CA VAL A 198 -30.42 -18.16 -31.74
C VAL A 198 -30.84 -19.05 -30.59
N VAL A 199 -30.37 -18.72 -29.39
CA VAL A 199 -30.71 -19.41 -28.16
C VAL A 199 -31.50 -18.47 -27.27
N GLU A 200 -32.73 -18.86 -26.94
CA GLU A 200 -33.59 -18.13 -26.03
C GLU A 200 -33.82 -18.93 -24.74
N ALA A 201 -33.43 -18.33 -23.61
CA ALA A 201 -33.73 -18.85 -22.29
C ALA A 201 -33.92 -17.70 -21.31
N PRO A 202 -34.99 -17.66 -20.50
CA PRO A 202 -35.24 -16.56 -19.56
C PRO A 202 -34.08 -16.36 -18.58
N TRP A 203 -33.45 -17.42 -18.13
CA TRP A 203 -32.31 -17.40 -17.22
C TRP A 203 -31.04 -16.84 -17.89
N LEU A 204 -30.85 -17.09 -19.19
CA LEU A 204 -29.69 -16.58 -19.94
C LEU A 204 -29.72 -15.06 -20.07
N GLN A 205 -30.89 -14.46 -20.24
CA GLN A 205 -31.05 -13.00 -20.27
C GLN A 205 -30.69 -12.35 -18.93
N GLN A 206 -31.08 -12.98 -17.81
CA GLN A 206 -30.69 -12.51 -16.48
C GLN A 206 -29.19 -12.66 -16.23
N LEU A 207 -28.60 -13.75 -16.69
CA LEU A 207 -27.16 -13.98 -16.60
C LEU A 207 -26.38 -12.93 -17.38
N ILE A 208 -26.75 -12.68 -18.64
CA ILE A 208 -26.11 -11.69 -19.50
C ILE A 208 -26.24 -10.28 -18.89
N ALA A 209 -27.39 -9.94 -18.32
CA ALA A 209 -27.61 -8.65 -17.67
C ALA A 209 -26.77 -8.45 -16.41
N SER A 210 -26.31 -9.53 -15.75
CA SER A 210 -25.46 -9.49 -14.56
C SER A 210 -23.96 -9.40 -14.88
N VAL A 211 -23.57 -9.62 -16.14
CA VAL A 211 -22.15 -9.63 -16.57
C VAL A 211 -21.72 -8.25 -17.05
N ASN A 212 -20.65 -7.74 -16.45
CA ASN A 212 -20.00 -6.54 -17.00
C ASN A 212 -18.98 -6.95 -18.07
N PHE A 213 -19.41 -6.93 -19.34
CA PHE A 213 -18.54 -7.29 -20.48
C PHE A 213 -17.34 -6.34 -20.70
N GLY A 214 -17.32 -5.18 -20.04
CA GLY A 214 -16.18 -4.27 -20.01
C GLY A 214 -15.10 -4.67 -19.01
N ASP A 215 -15.41 -5.58 -18.09
CA ASP A 215 -14.48 -6.10 -17.09
C ASP A 215 -13.97 -7.49 -17.47
N PHE A 216 -12.62 -7.65 -17.40
CA PHE A 216 -11.96 -8.88 -17.84
C PHE A 216 -12.34 -10.10 -16.96
N GLU A 217 -12.46 -9.91 -15.65
CA GLU A 217 -12.79 -11.02 -14.73
C GLU A 217 -14.24 -11.47 -14.87
N SER A 218 -15.18 -10.52 -14.98
CA SER A 218 -16.59 -10.80 -15.24
C SER A 218 -16.79 -11.54 -16.56
N ARG A 219 -16.06 -11.13 -17.61
CA ARG A 219 -16.10 -11.79 -18.91
C ARG A 219 -15.52 -13.20 -18.87
N ASN A 220 -14.37 -13.38 -18.23
CA ASN A 220 -13.71 -14.69 -18.11
C ASN A 220 -14.55 -15.68 -17.29
N TRP A 221 -15.30 -15.18 -16.30
CA TRP A 221 -16.26 -15.99 -15.57
C TRP A 221 -17.45 -16.46 -16.45
N PHE A 222 -17.93 -15.59 -17.33
CA PHE A 222 -19.03 -15.90 -18.26
C PHE A 222 -18.62 -16.92 -19.33
N ASP A 223 -17.36 -16.92 -19.74
CA ASP A 223 -16.81 -17.82 -20.77
C ASP A 223 -16.49 -19.24 -20.23
N GLN A 224 -16.63 -19.50 -18.90
CA GLN A 224 -16.44 -20.80 -18.25
C GLN A 224 -17.78 -21.55 -18.11
#